data_3b4bad6dc08f413176a8dee398c5a858
#
_entry.id   3b4bad6dc08f413176a8dee398c5a858
#
_cell.length_a   1.000
_cell.length_b   1.000
_cell.length_c   1.000
_cell.angle_alpha   90.00
_cell.angle_beta   90.00
_cell.angle_gamma   90.00
#
_symmetry.space_group_name_H-M   'P 1'
#
loop_
_entity.id
_entity.type
_entity.pdbx_description
1 polymer ?
#
loop_
_entity_poly.entity_id
_entity_poly.type
_entity_poly.pdbx_seq_one_letter_code
_entity_poly.pdbx_strand_id
1 'polypeptide(L)'
;MIPNHSPWIKQLNRTRPVVPLDKNVSADVAIVGGGIAGVTTAFFTLRDTDKTVVLLEAGKVAHGATGHNAGQLASYFERPLWELVEEFGLDLAIDGQRSVESAWILIDQIVTEAKLQTPLYKFTGYAGLSSFDQVLTHLKNNRYRVDHGLFPESIVLADHWDQLNEIPTEFKDLYAVAPQADLLKLLETNNTDYIASLSYQKGCMNSALFAEELIGYLIATYKDRFSFYEGSSVKTVVLEKDGATLEVMAHIVETERVV
;
A
#
# COMPACT_ATOMS: atom_id res chain seq x y z
N MET A 1 -2.30 -10.53 -29.20
CA MET A 1 -2.28 -9.97 -27.83
C MET A 1 -2.57 -11.12 -26.88
N ILE A 2 -1.70 -11.42 -25.92
CA ILE A 2 -1.96 -12.44 -24.88
C ILE A 2 -3.12 -11.91 -24.04
N PRO A 3 -4.20 -12.69 -23.80
CA PRO A 3 -5.30 -12.22 -22.98
C PRO A 3 -4.79 -11.86 -21.58
N ASN A 4 -5.24 -10.73 -21.04
CA ASN A 4 -4.98 -10.38 -19.66
C ASN A 4 -5.72 -11.36 -18.73
N HIS A 5 -4.98 -12.22 -18.04
CA HIS A 5 -5.53 -13.28 -17.20
C HIS A 5 -5.65 -12.90 -15.72
N SER A 6 -5.41 -11.63 -15.35
CA SER A 6 -5.57 -11.21 -13.96
C SER A 6 -6.98 -11.52 -13.44
N PRO A 7 -7.11 -12.22 -12.30
CA PRO A 7 -8.40 -12.49 -11.68
C PRO A 7 -9.09 -11.19 -11.22
N TRP A 8 -8.31 -10.18 -10.84
CA TRP A 8 -8.83 -8.88 -10.41
C TRP A 8 -9.50 -8.12 -11.56
N ILE A 9 -8.83 -8.06 -12.72
CA ILE A 9 -9.38 -7.42 -13.92
C ILE A 9 -10.61 -8.16 -14.45
N LYS A 10 -10.64 -9.49 -14.38
CA LYS A 10 -11.78 -10.29 -14.83
C LYS A 10 -13.06 -10.07 -14.01
N GLN A 11 -12.92 -9.62 -12.77
CA GLN A 11 -14.05 -9.32 -11.89
C GLN A 11 -14.64 -7.92 -12.11
N LEU A 12 -13.99 -7.08 -12.92
CA LEU A 12 -14.50 -5.75 -13.21
C LEU A 12 -15.71 -5.84 -14.15
N ASN A 13 -16.83 -5.28 -13.71
CA ASN A 13 -18.00 -5.04 -14.56
C ASN A 13 -17.99 -3.57 -15.01
N ARG A 14 -17.02 -3.24 -15.84
CA ARG A 14 -16.80 -1.88 -16.29
C ARG A 14 -17.76 -1.48 -17.40
N THR A 15 -18.61 -0.50 -17.13
CA THR A 15 -19.53 0.10 -18.11
C THR A 15 -19.07 1.49 -18.58
N ARG A 16 -18.15 2.12 -17.87
CA ARG A 16 -17.63 3.45 -18.16
C ARG A 16 -16.78 3.42 -19.47
N PRO A 17 -17.01 4.36 -20.42
CA PRO A 17 -16.21 4.44 -21.64
C PRO A 17 -14.76 4.86 -21.35
N VAL A 18 -13.86 4.53 -22.26
CA VAL A 18 -12.52 5.12 -22.33
C VAL A 18 -12.66 6.49 -22.98
N VAL A 19 -12.19 7.53 -22.31
CA VAL A 19 -12.21 8.91 -22.83
C VAL A 19 -10.77 9.38 -22.93
N PRO A 20 -10.18 9.42 -24.13
CA PRO A 20 -8.83 9.94 -24.33
C PRO A 20 -8.79 11.47 -24.26
N LEU A 21 -7.61 12.01 -23.97
CA LEU A 21 -7.38 13.46 -24.05
C LEU A 21 -7.50 13.91 -25.52
N ASP A 22 -8.40 14.85 -25.77
CA ASP A 22 -8.73 15.35 -27.12
C ASP A 22 -8.46 16.85 -27.30
N LYS A 23 -7.92 17.52 -26.29
CA LYS A 23 -7.59 18.95 -26.26
C LYS A 23 -6.50 19.26 -25.25
N ASN A 24 -5.91 20.45 -25.34
CA ASN A 24 -5.03 20.96 -24.29
C ASN A 24 -5.82 21.22 -23.00
N VAL A 25 -5.21 20.93 -21.86
CA VAL A 25 -5.81 21.08 -20.53
C VAL A 25 -4.84 21.81 -19.61
N SER A 26 -5.38 22.62 -18.70
CA SER A 26 -4.64 23.19 -17.59
C SER A 26 -5.31 22.78 -16.28
N ALA A 27 -4.51 22.41 -15.27
CA ALA A 27 -4.97 22.05 -13.92
C ALA A 27 -3.89 22.39 -12.90
N ASP A 28 -4.26 22.58 -11.63
CA ASP A 28 -3.29 22.82 -10.57
C ASP A 28 -2.37 21.60 -10.34
N VAL A 29 -2.93 20.39 -10.47
CA VAL A 29 -2.18 19.14 -10.28
C VAL A 29 -2.44 18.18 -11.43
N ALA A 30 -1.37 17.72 -12.08
CA ALA A 30 -1.41 16.61 -13.03
C ALA A 30 -0.88 15.34 -12.37
N ILE A 31 -1.65 14.24 -12.49
CA ILE A 31 -1.29 12.92 -11.98
C ILE A 31 -1.08 11.97 -13.15
N VAL A 32 0.07 11.30 -13.19
CA VAL A 32 0.43 10.36 -14.25
C VAL A 32 0.29 8.93 -13.76
N GLY A 33 -0.71 8.24 -14.26
CA GLY A 33 -1.03 6.84 -13.97
C GLY A 33 -2.32 6.66 -13.17
N GLY A 34 -3.24 5.88 -13.73
CA GLY A 34 -4.53 5.49 -13.12
C GLY A 34 -4.45 4.23 -12.26
N GLY A 35 -3.29 3.93 -11.66
CA GLY A 35 -3.13 2.90 -10.64
C GLY A 35 -3.59 3.36 -9.26
N ILE A 36 -3.50 2.46 -8.25
CA ILE A 36 -3.94 2.75 -6.88
C ILE A 36 -3.29 4.02 -6.32
N ALA A 37 -2.00 4.23 -6.57
CA ALA A 37 -1.29 5.43 -6.11
C ALA A 37 -1.88 6.71 -6.70
N GLY A 38 -2.07 6.77 -8.03
CA GLY A 38 -2.62 7.96 -8.68
C GLY A 38 -4.06 8.26 -8.27
N VAL A 39 -4.92 7.23 -8.19
CA VAL A 39 -6.33 7.42 -7.80
C VAL A 39 -6.48 7.88 -6.35
N THR A 40 -5.67 7.33 -5.42
CA THR A 40 -5.69 7.76 -4.02
C THR A 40 -5.09 9.15 -3.84
N THR A 41 -4.04 9.50 -4.59
CA THR A 41 -3.50 10.86 -4.63
C THR A 41 -4.56 11.85 -5.11
N ALA A 42 -5.28 11.54 -6.20
CA ALA A 42 -6.38 12.37 -6.69
C ALA A 42 -7.48 12.55 -5.64
N PHE A 43 -7.86 11.46 -4.95
CA PHE A 43 -8.87 11.51 -3.87
C PHE A 43 -8.47 12.48 -2.76
N PHE A 44 -7.28 12.32 -2.18
CA PHE A 44 -6.85 13.18 -1.08
C PHE A 44 -6.61 14.63 -1.53
N THR A 45 -6.07 14.84 -2.73
CA THR A 45 -5.89 16.20 -3.28
C THR A 45 -7.23 16.92 -3.42
N LEU A 46 -8.23 16.28 -4.00
CA LEU A 46 -9.55 16.86 -4.23
C LEU A 46 -10.35 17.05 -2.93
N ARG A 47 -10.21 16.14 -1.98
CA ARG A 47 -10.88 16.19 -0.68
C ARG A 47 -10.32 17.31 0.21
N ASP A 48 -8.99 17.40 0.29
CA ASP A 48 -8.30 18.20 1.30
C ASP A 48 -7.89 19.59 0.79
N THR A 49 -8.12 19.88 -0.49
CA THR A 49 -7.79 21.18 -1.12
C THR A 49 -8.89 21.61 -2.10
N ASP A 50 -8.82 22.88 -2.53
CA ASP A 50 -9.67 23.43 -3.58
C ASP A 50 -9.07 23.28 -4.98
N LYS A 51 -7.96 22.54 -5.13
CA LYS A 51 -7.23 22.41 -6.39
C LYS A 51 -8.00 21.62 -7.43
N THR A 52 -7.73 21.96 -8.69
CA THR A 52 -8.15 21.19 -9.85
C THR A 52 -7.13 20.08 -10.14
N VAL A 53 -7.61 18.90 -10.55
CA VAL A 53 -6.78 17.73 -10.80
C VAL A 53 -7.09 17.15 -12.18
N VAL A 54 -6.05 16.89 -12.97
CA VAL A 54 -6.11 16.05 -14.16
C VAL A 54 -5.36 14.75 -13.92
N LEU A 55 -6.01 13.60 -14.13
CA LEU A 55 -5.39 12.28 -14.06
C LEU A 55 -5.31 11.68 -15.46
N LEU A 56 -4.10 11.28 -15.86
CA LEU A 56 -3.77 10.76 -17.19
C LEU A 56 -3.33 9.29 -17.06
N GLU A 57 -4.04 8.41 -17.76
CA GLU A 57 -3.74 6.97 -17.78
C GLU A 57 -3.46 6.52 -19.21
N ALA A 58 -2.34 5.83 -19.40
CA ALA A 58 -1.91 5.37 -20.73
C ALA A 58 -2.84 4.33 -21.35
N GLY A 59 -3.41 3.45 -20.55
CA GLY A 59 -4.31 2.40 -20.96
C GLY A 59 -5.70 2.57 -20.35
N LYS A 60 -6.01 1.72 -19.40
CA LYS A 60 -7.23 1.76 -18.58
C LYS A 60 -6.85 1.75 -17.10
N VAL A 61 -7.69 2.37 -16.25
CA VAL A 61 -7.46 2.38 -14.82
C VAL A 61 -7.18 0.98 -14.29
N ALA A 62 -6.24 0.88 -13.37
CA ALA A 62 -5.84 -0.36 -12.70
C ALA A 62 -5.29 -1.49 -13.62
N HIS A 63 -5.05 -1.26 -14.91
CA HIS A 63 -4.54 -2.31 -15.81
C HIS A 63 -3.03 -2.55 -15.73
N GLY A 64 -2.29 -1.77 -14.94
CA GLY A 64 -0.88 -1.99 -14.57
C GLY A 64 -0.73 -2.91 -13.35
N ALA A 65 0.26 -2.63 -12.48
CA ALA A 65 0.55 -3.39 -11.26
C ALA A 65 -0.66 -3.50 -10.32
N THR A 66 -1.53 -2.48 -10.26
CA THR A 66 -2.76 -2.49 -9.46
C THR A 66 -3.69 -3.64 -9.82
N GLY A 67 -3.79 -4.00 -11.09
CA GLY A 67 -4.59 -5.15 -11.52
C GLY A 67 -3.84 -6.47 -11.55
N HIS A 68 -2.53 -6.49 -11.26
CA HIS A 68 -1.66 -7.66 -11.40
C HIS A 68 -0.82 -7.88 -10.12
N ASN A 69 -1.46 -7.88 -8.97
CA ASN A 69 -0.85 -8.12 -7.67
C ASN A 69 -1.55 -9.27 -6.94
N ALA A 70 -1.10 -9.60 -5.74
CA ALA A 70 -1.70 -10.64 -4.91
C ALA A 70 -2.97 -10.19 -4.16
N GLY A 71 -3.36 -8.94 -4.25
CA GLY A 71 -4.49 -8.37 -3.50
C GLY A 71 -4.27 -8.28 -1.99
N GLN A 72 -3.05 -8.54 -1.52
CA GLN A 72 -2.70 -8.47 -0.11
C GLN A 72 -2.45 -7.03 0.33
N LEU A 73 -2.92 -6.72 1.53
CA LEU A 73 -2.67 -5.47 2.23
C LEU A 73 -1.80 -5.75 3.45
N ALA A 74 -0.77 -4.95 3.61
CA ALA A 74 0.14 -4.97 4.74
C ALA A 74 0.68 -3.57 5.00
N SER A 75 1.09 -3.30 6.23
CA SER A 75 1.59 -1.99 6.68
C SER A 75 3.01 -2.10 7.22
N TYR A 76 3.88 -2.75 6.48
CA TYR A 76 5.29 -2.88 6.83
C TYR A 76 6.16 -2.74 5.57
N PHE A 77 7.41 -2.37 5.78
CA PHE A 77 8.43 -2.48 4.75
C PHE A 77 8.93 -3.92 4.67
N GLU A 78 9.34 -4.38 3.49
CA GLU A 78 9.95 -5.72 3.31
C GLU A 78 11.33 -5.83 3.98
N ARG A 79 12.00 -4.70 4.16
CA ARG A 79 13.27 -4.62 4.89
C ARG A 79 13.03 -4.43 6.38
N PRO A 80 13.86 -5.06 7.24
CA PRO A 80 13.82 -4.84 8.68
C PRO A 80 13.97 -3.35 9.05
N LEU A 81 13.23 -2.91 10.07
CA LEU A 81 13.26 -1.50 10.49
C LEU A 81 14.66 -1.05 10.92
N TRP A 82 15.43 -1.91 11.59
CA TRP A 82 16.78 -1.57 12.02
C TRP A 82 17.73 -1.29 10.85
N GLU A 83 17.58 -2.00 9.72
CA GLU A 83 18.36 -1.70 8.48
C GLU A 83 17.97 -0.34 7.89
N LEU A 84 16.66 0.00 7.92
CA LEU A 84 16.21 1.30 7.46
C LEU A 84 16.76 2.42 8.35
N VAL A 85 16.86 2.18 9.66
CA VAL A 85 17.49 3.11 10.61
C VAL A 85 18.98 3.30 10.29
N GLU A 86 19.71 2.24 9.97
CA GLU A 86 21.12 2.34 9.61
C GLU A 86 21.34 3.09 8.30
N GLU A 87 20.48 2.92 7.31
CA GLU A 87 20.62 3.54 5.99
C GLU A 87 20.13 4.99 5.95
N PHE A 88 18.96 5.26 6.53
CA PHE A 88 18.28 6.55 6.39
C PHE A 88 18.30 7.42 7.65
N GLY A 89 18.79 6.89 8.76
CA GLY A 89 18.72 7.51 10.07
C GLY A 89 17.39 7.25 10.79
N LEU A 90 17.45 7.40 12.11
CA LEU A 90 16.36 7.01 13.00
C LEU A 90 15.04 7.74 12.72
N ASP A 91 15.09 9.07 12.66
CA ASP A 91 13.87 9.88 12.53
C ASP A 91 13.12 9.57 11.23
N LEU A 92 13.84 9.48 10.10
CA LEU A 92 13.23 9.20 8.80
C LEU A 92 12.66 7.78 8.72
N ALA A 93 13.36 6.78 9.28
CA ALA A 93 12.90 5.40 9.29
C ALA A 93 11.64 5.23 10.17
N ILE A 94 11.59 5.86 11.33
CA ILE A 94 10.44 5.82 12.24
C ILE A 94 9.24 6.57 11.65
N ASP A 95 9.45 7.74 11.06
CA ASP A 95 8.37 8.50 10.41
C ASP A 95 7.83 7.77 9.18
N GLY A 96 8.71 7.13 8.40
CA GLY A 96 8.31 6.26 7.31
C GLY A 96 7.45 5.09 7.79
N GLN A 97 7.85 4.42 8.87
CA GLN A 97 7.08 3.31 9.45
C GLN A 97 5.70 3.77 9.96
N ARG A 98 5.61 4.91 10.67
CA ARG A 98 4.32 5.49 11.07
C ARG A 98 3.43 5.80 9.88
N SER A 99 4.01 6.35 8.81
CA SER A 99 3.27 6.66 7.57
C SER A 99 2.69 5.40 6.94
N VAL A 100 3.46 4.32 6.84
CA VAL A 100 2.99 3.03 6.30
C VAL A 100 1.88 2.44 7.18
N GLU A 101 2.01 2.49 8.50
CA GLU A 101 0.98 1.99 9.43
C GLU A 101 -0.31 2.83 9.37
N SER A 102 -0.21 4.13 9.13
CA SER A 102 -1.37 5.01 8.97
C SER A 102 -2.22 4.68 7.75
N ALA A 103 -1.68 3.93 6.77
CA ALA A 103 -2.39 3.54 5.56
C ALA A 103 -3.68 2.74 5.84
N TRP A 104 -3.77 2.01 6.97
CA TRP A 104 -5.00 1.35 7.39
C TRP A 104 -6.13 2.34 7.69
N ILE A 105 -5.81 3.47 8.30
CA ILE A 105 -6.78 4.54 8.58
C ILE A 105 -7.19 5.22 7.27
N LEU A 106 -6.22 5.48 6.40
CA LEU A 106 -6.48 6.15 5.12
C LEU A 106 -7.37 5.31 4.19
N ILE A 107 -7.16 3.99 4.12
CA ILE A 107 -8.01 3.12 3.30
C ILE A 107 -9.44 3.05 3.85
N ASP A 108 -9.61 3.02 5.18
CA ASP A 108 -10.94 3.05 5.81
C ASP A 108 -11.67 4.37 5.54
N GLN A 109 -10.95 5.49 5.55
CA GLN A 109 -11.51 6.79 5.17
C GLN A 109 -12.00 6.79 3.72
N ILE A 110 -11.19 6.31 2.78
CA ILE A 110 -11.58 6.23 1.36
C ILE A 110 -12.81 5.35 1.20
N VAL A 111 -12.79 4.14 1.75
CA VAL A 111 -13.92 3.18 1.63
C VAL A 111 -15.21 3.76 2.19
N THR A 112 -15.13 4.42 3.35
CA THR A 112 -16.29 5.00 4.02
C THR A 112 -16.84 6.21 3.28
N GLU A 113 -15.98 7.16 2.93
CA GLU A 113 -16.37 8.44 2.31
C GLU A 113 -16.87 8.24 0.87
N ALA A 114 -16.14 7.47 0.09
CA ALA A 114 -16.54 7.16 -1.29
C ALA A 114 -17.61 6.05 -1.36
N LYS A 115 -18.01 5.46 -0.23
CA LYS A 115 -19.01 4.37 -0.13
C LYS A 115 -18.72 3.22 -1.08
N LEU A 116 -17.44 2.83 -1.16
CA LEU A 116 -16.99 1.76 -2.04
C LEU A 116 -17.65 0.43 -1.64
N GLN A 117 -18.01 -0.35 -2.64
CA GLN A 117 -18.61 -1.69 -2.44
C GLN A 117 -17.58 -2.81 -2.51
N THR A 118 -16.34 -2.49 -2.90
CA THR A 118 -15.22 -3.42 -2.91
C THR A 118 -15.04 -4.06 -1.54
N PRO A 119 -15.14 -5.40 -1.41
CA PRO A 119 -14.92 -6.06 -0.13
C PRO A 119 -13.49 -5.85 0.35
N LEU A 120 -13.35 -5.34 1.57
CA LEU A 120 -12.09 -5.20 2.30
C LEU A 120 -12.10 -6.15 3.48
N TYR A 121 -11.32 -7.23 3.39
CA TYR A 121 -11.19 -8.21 4.46
C TYR A 121 -9.95 -7.90 5.29
N LYS A 122 -10.12 -7.74 6.61
CA LYS A 122 -9.04 -7.55 7.57
C LYS A 122 -8.95 -8.78 8.47
N PHE A 123 -7.74 -9.28 8.70
CA PHE A 123 -7.49 -10.46 9.52
C PHE A 123 -6.10 -10.39 10.16
N THR A 124 -5.86 -11.21 11.17
CA THR A 124 -4.53 -11.43 11.71
C THR A 124 -3.79 -12.43 10.83
N GLY A 125 -2.66 -12.00 10.27
CA GLY A 125 -1.75 -12.89 9.56
C GLY A 125 -0.70 -13.45 10.50
N TYR A 126 -0.27 -14.68 10.26
CA TYR A 126 0.78 -15.35 11.01
C TYR A 126 1.93 -15.73 10.10
N ALA A 127 3.16 -15.63 10.61
CA ALA A 127 4.36 -16.10 9.95
C ALA A 127 5.18 -16.95 10.93
N GLY A 128 5.64 -18.11 10.48
CA GLY A 128 6.51 -18.98 11.26
C GLY A 128 7.97 -18.56 11.13
N LEU A 129 8.70 -18.55 12.24
CA LEU A 129 10.15 -18.34 12.28
C LEU A 129 10.82 -19.67 12.66
N SER A 130 11.89 -20.03 11.96
CA SER A 130 12.57 -21.31 12.10
C SER A 130 14.05 -21.20 12.51
N SER A 131 14.56 -19.99 12.75
CA SER A 131 15.95 -19.79 13.17
C SER A 131 16.09 -18.70 14.22
N PHE A 132 17.17 -18.81 15.02
CA PHE A 132 17.54 -17.83 16.02
C PHE A 132 17.73 -16.44 15.44
N ASP A 133 18.40 -16.34 14.27
CA ASP A 133 18.64 -15.07 13.61
C ASP A 133 17.35 -14.37 13.17
N GLN A 134 16.36 -15.13 12.69
CA GLN A 134 15.04 -14.57 12.37
C GLN A 134 14.36 -14.01 13.62
N VAL A 135 14.37 -14.76 14.72
CA VAL A 135 13.82 -14.32 16.01
C VAL A 135 14.51 -13.03 16.47
N LEU A 136 15.84 -13.00 16.49
CA LEU A 136 16.60 -11.83 16.92
C LEU A 136 16.33 -10.61 16.02
N THR A 137 16.18 -10.81 14.70
CA THR A 137 15.84 -9.74 13.77
C THR A 137 14.53 -9.07 14.14
N HIS A 138 13.48 -9.85 14.39
CA HIS A 138 12.17 -9.31 14.79
C HIS A 138 12.18 -8.70 16.20
N LEU A 139 12.93 -9.27 17.14
CA LEU A 139 13.09 -8.68 18.47
C LEU A 139 13.82 -7.33 18.42
N LYS A 140 14.87 -7.20 17.61
CA LYS A 140 15.54 -5.91 17.36
C LYS A 140 14.59 -4.89 16.77
N ASN A 141 13.81 -5.28 15.74
CA ASN A 141 12.78 -4.41 15.18
C ASN A 141 11.78 -3.94 16.23
N ASN A 142 11.30 -4.87 17.05
CA ASN A 142 10.35 -4.54 18.12
C ASN A 142 10.95 -3.60 19.17
N ARG A 143 12.25 -3.71 19.49
CA ARG A 143 12.92 -2.78 20.40
C ARG A 143 12.90 -1.36 19.82
N TYR A 144 13.30 -1.19 18.54
CA TYR A 144 13.19 0.11 17.86
C TYR A 144 11.76 0.65 17.87
N ARG A 145 10.77 -0.22 17.63
CA ARG A 145 9.36 0.17 17.62
C ARG A 145 8.90 0.70 18.97
N VAL A 146 9.13 -0.07 20.04
CA VAL A 146 8.71 0.28 21.40
C VAL A 146 9.42 1.54 21.89
N ASP A 147 10.73 1.61 21.72
CA ASP A 147 11.55 2.75 22.17
C ASP A 147 11.15 4.08 21.49
N HIS A 148 10.47 4.00 20.33
CA HIS A 148 10.03 5.19 19.57
C HIS A 148 8.51 5.29 19.43
N GLY A 149 7.76 4.62 20.31
CA GLY A 149 6.30 4.76 20.43
C GLY A 149 5.50 4.14 19.30
N LEU A 150 6.06 3.14 18.63
CA LEU A 150 5.33 2.25 17.70
C LEU A 150 4.88 0.99 18.43
N PHE A 151 3.78 0.39 17.97
CA PHE A 151 3.33 -0.90 18.54
C PHE A 151 4.25 -2.04 18.08
N PRO A 152 4.71 -2.92 18.98
CA PRO A 152 5.49 -4.09 18.60
C PRO A 152 4.64 -5.10 17.82
N GLU A 153 5.29 -5.86 16.96
CA GLU A 153 4.71 -7.08 16.40
C GLU A 153 4.57 -8.13 17.49
N SER A 154 3.49 -8.90 17.50
CA SER A 154 3.31 -9.94 18.49
C SER A 154 4.17 -11.15 18.13
N ILE A 155 5.08 -11.53 19.02
CA ILE A 155 5.99 -12.67 18.88
C ILE A 155 5.70 -13.69 19.98
N VAL A 156 5.51 -14.95 19.59
CA VAL A 156 5.34 -16.08 20.50
C VAL A 156 6.42 -17.12 20.19
N LEU A 157 7.19 -17.51 21.21
CA LEU A 157 8.27 -18.48 21.13
C LEU A 157 7.80 -19.84 21.67
N ALA A 158 8.31 -20.94 21.12
CA ALA A 158 8.06 -22.28 21.62
C ALA A 158 8.78 -22.50 22.97
N ASP A 159 8.09 -23.09 23.95
CA ASP A 159 8.55 -23.29 25.32
C ASP A 159 9.74 -24.27 25.45
N HIS A 160 9.88 -25.21 24.53
CA HIS A 160 10.94 -26.23 24.52
C HIS A 160 12.08 -25.92 23.55
N TRP A 161 12.14 -24.70 22.99
CA TRP A 161 13.23 -24.31 22.11
C TRP A 161 14.53 -24.14 22.90
N ASP A 162 15.56 -24.91 22.55
CA ASP A 162 16.82 -25.00 23.29
C ASP A 162 17.51 -23.65 23.46
N GLN A 163 17.43 -22.77 22.45
CA GLN A 163 18.08 -21.47 22.47
C GLN A 163 17.23 -20.35 23.11
N LEU A 164 16.08 -20.67 23.70
CA LEU A 164 15.24 -19.69 24.36
C LEU A 164 16.00 -18.89 25.43
N ASN A 165 16.90 -19.55 26.15
CA ASN A 165 17.72 -18.94 27.21
C ASN A 165 18.90 -18.11 26.66
N GLU A 166 19.20 -18.21 25.38
CA GLU A 166 20.26 -17.43 24.72
C GLU A 166 19.75 -16.05 24.25
N ILE A 167 18.44 -15.81 24.30
CA ILE A 167 17.86 -14.51 23.94
C ILE A 167 18.34 -13.46 24.95
N PRO A 168 18.91 -12.34 24.46
CA PRO A 168 19.38 -11.25 25.30
C PRO A 168 18.28 -10.72 26.23
N THR A 169 18.67 -10.39 27.46
CA THR A 169 17.72 -9.99 28.51
C THR A 169 16.93 -8.74 28.17
N GLU A 170 17.49 -7.87 27.33
CA GLU A 170 16.86 -6.64 26.85
C GLU A 170 15.63 -6.87 25.97
N PHE A 171 15.42 -8.09 25.48
CA PHE A 171 14.25 -8.42 24.65
C PHE A 171 13.16 -9.20 25.39
N LYS A 172 13.34 -9.48 26.69
CA LYS A 172 12.41 -10.36 27.44
C LYS A 172 10.98 -9.84 27.54
N ASP A 173 10.77 -8.56 27.41
CA ASP A 173 9.47 -7.90 27.41
C ASP A 173 8.78 -7.86 26.02
N LEU A 174 9.45 -8.38 24.98
CA LEU A 174 9.01 -8.26 23.58
C LEU A 174 8.43 -9.55 22.99
N TYR A 175 8.35 -10.62 23.78
CA TYR A 175 7.78 -11.88 23.33
C TYR A 175 7.02 -12.59 24.46
N ALA A 176 6.11 -13.48 24.08
CA ALA A 176 5.49 -14.46 24.96
C ALA A 176 6.07 -15.85 24.69
N VAL A 177 5.87 -16.78 25.62
CA VAL A 177 6.24 -18.19 25.45
C VAL A 177 4.98 -19.04 25.54
N ALA A 178 4.84 -20.02 24.66
CA ALA A 178 3.72 -20.94 24.64
C ALA A 178 4.15 -22.36 24.21
N PRO A 179 3.35 -23.40 24.50
CA PRO A 179 3.59 -24.74 23.99
C PRO A 179 3.72 -24.75 22.46
N GLN A 180 4.71 -25.48 21.93
CA GLN A 180 4.87 -25.57 20.46
C GLN A 180 3.61 -26.02 19.74
N ALA A 181 2.83 -26.91 20.35
CA ALA A 181 1.59 -27.38 19.77
C ALA A 181 0.58 -26.24 19.48
N ASP A 182 0.52 -25.23 20.36
CA ASP A 182 -0.33 -24.07 20.18
C ASP A 182 0.21 -23.16 19.05
N LEU A 183 1.53 -23.01 18.99
CA LEU A 183 2.19 -22.26 17.93
C LEU A 183 1.94 -22.90 16.54
N LEU A 184 2.12 -24.22 16.42
CA LEU A 184 1.86 -24.95 15.18
C LEU A 184 0.39 -24.89 14.76
N LYS A 185 -0.53 -24.88 15.73
CA LYS A 185 -1.97 -24.69 15.47
C LYS A 185 -2.28 -23.31 14.90
N LEU A 186 -1.65 -22.25 15.44
CA LEU A 186 -1.78 -20.87 14.89
C LEU A 186 -1.25 -20.76 13.49
N LEU A 187 -0.15 -21.46 13.18
CA LEU A 187 0.47 -21.48 11.86
C LEU A 187 -0.22 -22.45 10.87
N GLU A 188 -1.22 -23.19 11.33
CA GLU A 188 -1.93 -24.21 10.53
C GLU A 188 -0.98 -25.21 9.87
N THR A 189 0.04 -25.67 10.61
CA THR A 189 1.09 -26.57 10.11
C THR A 189 1.46 -27.67 11.11
N ASN A 190 2.05 -28.74 10.58
CA ASN A 190 2.67 -29.81 11.39
C ASN A 190 4.21 -29.75 11.34
N ASN A 191 4.78 -28.72 10.73
CA ASN A 191 6.24 -28.59 10.63
C ASN A 191 6.81 -28.08 11.96
N THR A 192 7.50 -28.99 12.65
CA THR A 192 8.13 -28.75 13.95
C THR A 192 9.40 -27.89 13.89
N ASP A 193 9.89 -27.53 12.72
CA ASP A 193 11.04 -26.62 12.58
C ASP A 193 10.69 -25.16 12.97
N TYR A 194 9.39 -24.84 13.04
CA TYR A 194 8.99 -23.53 13.52
C TYR A 194 9.13 -23.42 15.03
N ILE A 195 9.97 -22.49 15.49
CA ILE A 195 10.31 -22.17 16.87
C ILE A 195 9.62 -20.92 17.39
N ALA A 196 9.07 -20.11 16.49
CA ALA A 196 8.33 -18.91 16.83
C ALA A 196 7.22 -18.62 15.82
N SER A 197 6.22 -17.87 16.26
CA SER A 197 5.23 -17.23 15.39
C SER A 197 5.28 -15.72 15.58
N LEU A 198 5.15 -15.03 14.45
CA LEU A 198 4.94 -13.61 14.35
C LEU A 198 3.51 -13.35 13.88
N SER A 199 2.82 -12.41 14.52
CA SER A 199 1.49 -12.01 14.05
C SER A 199 1.38 -10.49 13.85
N TYR A 200 0.64 -10.12 12.80
CA TYR A 200 0.43 -8.73 12.42
C TYR A 200 -0.88 -8.56 11.63
N GLN A 201 -1.35 -7.34 11.53
CA GLN A 201 -2.55 -7.04 10.77
C GLN A 201 -2.30 -7.22 9.27
N LYS A 202 -3.17 -7.99 8.64
CA LYS A 202 -3.24 -8.22 7.19
C LYS A 202 -4.62 -7.86 6.65
N GLY A 203 -4.71 -7.78 5.36
CA GLY A 203 -5.98 -7.69 4.66
C GLY A 203 -5.87 -8.16 3.23
N CYS A 204 -7.02 -8.26 2.58
CA CYS A 204 -7.07 -8.48 1.14
C CYS A 204 -8.27 -7.77 0.51
N MET A 205 -8.08 -7.36 -0.74
CA MET A 205 -9.13 -6.79 -1.57
C MET A 205 -8.81 -6.97 -3.06
N ASN A 206 -9.83 -6.82 -3.90
CA ASN A 206 -9.62 -6.60 -5.33
C ASN A 206 -9.19 -5.15 -5.56
N SER A 207 -7.88 -4.93 -5.73
CA SER A 207 -7.30 -3.59 -5.90
C SER A 207 -7.72 -2.91 -7.21
N ALA A 208 -8.05 -3.68 -8.25
CA ALA A 208 -8.55 -3.14 -9.50
C ALA A 208 -9.99 -2.62 -9.34
N LEU A 209 -10.84 -3.35 -8.64
CA LEU A 209 -12.21 -2.93 -8.35
C LEU A 209 -12.21 -1.68 -7.46
N PHE A 210 -11.39 -1.67 -6.41
CA PHE A 210 -11.20 -0.49 -5.56
C PHE A 210 -10.85 0.76 -6.38
N ALA A 211 -9.86 0.66 -7.27
CA ALA A 211 -9.43 1.81 -8.08
C ALA A 211 -10.53 2.24 -9.08
N GLU A 212 -11.24 1.31 -9.71
CA GLU A 212 -12.33 1.62 -10.65
C GLU A 212 -13.53 2.28 -9.95
N GLU A 213 -13.92 1.80 -8.77
CA GLU A 213 -14.99 2.42 -7.98
C GLU A 213 -14.59 3.81 -7.49
N LEU A 214 -13.34 3.98 -7.04
CA LEU A 214 -12.84 5.28 -6.58
C LEU A 214 -12.80 6.31 -7.71
N ILE A 215 -12.36 5.94 -8.91
CA ILE A 215 -12.45 6.82 -10.10
C ILE A 215 -13.90 7.20 -10.39
N GLY A 216 -14.82 6.25 -10.33
CA GLY A 216 -16.25 6.52 -10.50
C GLY A 216 -16.78 7.56 -9.52
N TYR A 217 -16.40 7.42 -8.25
CA TYR A 217 -16.72 8.39 -7.21
C TYR A 217 -16.13 9.78 -7.50
N LEU A 218 -14.86 9.86 -7.88
CA LEU A 218 -14.19 11.14 -8.16
C LEU A 218 -14.85 11.89 -9.33
N ILE A 219 -15.14 11.19 -10.42
CA ILE A 219 -15.84 11.75 -11.58
C ILE A 219 -17.23 12.28 -11.19
N ALA A 220 -17.96 11.54 -10.36
CA ALA A 220 -19.30 11.93 -9.97
C ALA A 220 -19.34 13.09 -8.97
N THR A 221 -18.36 13.15 -8.04
CA THR A 221 -18.36 14.11 -6.93
C THR A 221 -17.68 15.42 -7.27
N TYR A 222 -16.57 15.38 -8.02
CA TYR A 222 -15.72 16.55 -8.29
C TYR A 222 -15.78 17.01 -9.76
N LYS A 223 -16.96 17.03 -10.35
CA LYS A 223 -17.20 17.31 -11.78
C LYS A 223 -16.49 18.54 -12.32
N ASP A 224 -16.40 19.60 -11.52
CA ASP A 224 -15.83 20.89 -11.93
C ASP A 224 -14.33 21.00 -11.64
N ARG A 225 -13.77 20.06 -10.87
CA ARG A 225 -12.37 20.09 -10.44
C ARG A 225 -11.56 18.84 -10.81
N PHE A 226 -12.20 17.80 -11.34
CA PHE A 226 -11.55 16.56 -11.70
C PHE A 226 -11.76 16.20 -13.17
N SER A 227 -10.65 16.07 -13.89
CA SER A 227 -10.62 15.57 -15.27
C SER A 227 -9.84 14.27 -15.32
N PHE A 228 -10.42 13.26 -15.97
CA PHE A 228 -9.80 11.94 -16.07
C PHE A 228 -9.79 11.45 -17.52
N TYR A 229 -8.60 11.09 -18.00
CA TYR A 229 -8.38 10.64 -19.37
C TYR A 229 -7.64 9.31 -19.39
N GLU A 230 -8.22 8.34 -20.10
CA GLU A 230 -7.62 7.03 -20.39
C GLU A 230 -7.18 6.95 -21.84
N GLY A 231 -6.32 5.98 -22.19
CA GLY A 231 -5.73 5.93 -23.52
C GLY A 231 -4.85 7.15 -23.84
N SER A 232 -4.36 7.82 -22.78
CA SER A 232 -3.72 9.14 -22.81
C SER A 232 -2.30 9.05 -22.26
N SER A 233 -1.43 8.41 -23.03
CA SER A 233 -0.04 8.17 -22.63
C SER A 233 0.76 9.48 -22.58
N VAL A 234 1.32 9.80 -21.41
CA VAL A 234 2.29 10.89 -21.24
C VAL A 234 3.62 10.45 -21.88
N LYS A 235 4.13 11.26 -22.80
CA LYS A 235 5.40 10.99 -23.51
C LYS A 235 6.58 11.68 -22.83
N THR A 236 6.36 12.92 -22.42
CA THR A 236 7.41 13.79 -21.87
C THR A 236 6.82 14.61 -20.74
N VAL A 237 7.61 14.83 -19.69
CA VAL A 237 7.34 15.79 -18.64
C VAL A 237 8.50 16.77 -18.60
N VAL A 238 8.22 18.04 -18.83
CA VAL A 238 9.19 19.12 -18.71
C VAL A 238 8.88 19.88 -17.43
N LEU A 239 9.80 19.81 -16.47
CA LEU A 239 9.69 20.56 -15.22
C LEU A 239 10.20 21.97 -15.45
N GLU A 240 9.44 22.96 -15.02
CA GLU A 240 9.72 24.37 -15.11
C GLU A 240 9.89 24.96 -13.69
N LYS A 241 10.30 26.22 -13.59
CA LYS A 241 10.51 26.86 -12.29
C LYS A 241 9.25 26.88 -11.42
N ASP A 242 8.10 27.15 -12.06
CA ASP A 242 6.82 27.39 -11.36
C ASP A 242 5.72 26.41 -11.86
N GLY A 243 6.10 25.25 -12.41
CA GLY A 243 5.13 24.29 -12.91
C GLY A 243 5.74 23.16 -13.73
N ALA A 244 4.93 22.53 -14.55
CA ALA A 244 5.34 21.51 -15.49
C ALA A 244 4.45 21.49 -16.75
N THR A 245 5.03 21.08 -17.85
CA THR A 245 4.34 20.84 -19.11
C THR A 245 4.46 19.37 -19.48
N LEU A 246 3.32 18.71 -19.73
CA LEU A 246 3.26 17.30 -20.12
C LEU A 246 2.82 17.18 -21.57
N GLU A 247 3.57 16.42 -22.36
CA GLU A 247 3.17 16.04 -23.71
C GLU A 247 2.37 14.74 -23.67
N VAL A 248 1.12 14.81 -24.10
CA VAL A 248 0.17 13.69 -24.06
C VAL A 248 -0.42 13.50 -25.45
N MET A 249 0.05 12.48 -26.16
CA MET A 249 -0.34 12.23 -27.57
C MET A 249 -0.01 13.46 -28.48
N ALA A 250 -1.02 14.20 -28.94
CA ALA A 250 -0.90 15.42 -29.74
C ALA A 250 -1.26 16.68 -28.93
N HIS A 251 -1.44 16.57 -27.63
CA HIS A 251 -1.94 17.63 -26.76
C HIS A 251 -0.95 17.95 -25.63
N ILE A 252 -1.17 19.09 -25.02
CA ILE A 252 -0.36 19.60 -23.90
C ILE A 252 -1.25 19.67 -22.64
N VAL A 253 -0.66 19.26 -21.52
CA VAL A 253 -1.20 19.52 -20.18
C VAL A 253 -0.24 20.45 -19.45
N GLU A 254 -0.74 21.59 -19.00
CA GLU A 254 -0.01 22.55 -18.17
C GLU A 254 -0.46 22.43 -16.72
N THR A 255 0.48 22.44 -15.77
CA THR A 255 0.17 22.23 -14.37
C THR A 255 1.16 22.96 -13.45
N GLU A 256 0.72 23.32 -12.24
CA GLU A 256 1.61 23.82 -11.18
C GLU A 256 2.44 22.68 -10.58
N ARG A 257 1.89 21.47 -10.51
CA ARG A 257 2.54 20.29 -9.92
C ARG A 257 2.23 19.03 -10.70
N VAL A 258 3.23 18.16 -10.84
CA VAL A 258 3.09 16.80 -11.39
C VAL A 258 3.42 15.75 -10.32
N VAL A 259 2.62 14.67 -10.29
CA VAL A 259 2.77 13.49 -9.42
C VAL A 259 2.77 12.23 -10.26
#